data_8b6cbbdc97a80e8cd1518661098324db
#
_entry.id   8b6cbbdc97a80e8cd1518661098324db
#
_cell.length_a   1.000
_cell.length_b   1.000
_cell.length_c   1.000
_cell.angle_alpha   90.00
_cell.angle_beta   90.00
_cell.angle_gamma   90.00
#
_symmetry.space_group_name_H-M   'P 1'
#
loop_
_entity.id
_entity.type
_entity.pdbx_description
1 polymer ?
#
loop_
_entity_poly.entity_id
_entity_poly.type
_entity_poly.pdbx_seq_one_letter_code
_entity_poly.pdbx_strand_id
1 'polypeptide(L)'
;MPTVLTPPLSAKPRYTLLDGLRGVGALIVIIFHFGEAFSTGWQSQMMNHGYLAVDFFFILSGFVIGYAYDGRWRNGQMTARRFMLRRFIRLHPMVVLAIILGAAAYILQGCVRWDGTPMPPESVVIALICGLLLLPAIPYTMMDVRGYAEMFPLNGPQWSLFFEYIASIFYAIFLHRFSTRWLRIFVIISGIGLAACTYANFSGGYTMGYGWSILGWDIIPCGGLVGGLFHVSFCFGIGLLLTRGFKPRTGIRGSFWICSALLLAVCIAPYITPDGDISMLNATYDLLCTFIILPAIVWIGANGVTTDRFSTAVCENLGNLSYPVYIVHYPLMYLFYSWVWTNSIT
;
A
#
# COMPACT_ATOMS: atom_id res chain seq x y z
N MET A 1 -41.16 -20.12 23.02
CA MET A 1 -40.47 -18.81 23.13
C MET A 1 -40.37 -18.24 21.73
N PRO A 2 -40.91 -17.06 21.41
CA PRO A 2 -40.77 -16.45 20.11
C PRO A 2 -39.31 -16.00 19.91
N THR A 3 -38.69 -16.48 18.85
CA THR A 3 -37.38 -16.00 18.36
C THR A 3 -37.50 -14.55 17.95
N VAL A 4 -36.99 -13.66 18.79
CA VAL A 4 -36.84 -12.25 18.44
C VAL A 4 -35.83 -12.18 17.28
N LEU A 5 -36.35 -12.03 16.06
CA LEU A 5 -35.56 -11.70 14.89
C LEU A 5 -34.97 -10.31 15.11
N THR A 6 -33.70 -10.25 15.52
CA THR A 6 -32.96 -8.99 15.54
C THR A 6 -32.96 -8.41 14.12
N PRO A 7 -33.41 -7.16 13.93
CA PRO A 7 -33.40 -6.54 12.61
C PRO A 7 -31.98 -6.55 12.01
N PRO A 8 -31.84 -6.75 10.69
CA PRO A 8 -30.54 -6.69 10.05
C PRO A 8 -29.94 -5.31 10.30
N LEU A 9 -28.72 -5.29 10.86
CA LEU A 9 -27.98 -4.05 11.08
C LEU A 9 -27.93 -3.26 9.78
N SER A 10 -28.44 -2.03 9.80
CA SER A 10 -28.33 -1.09 8.71
C SER A 10 -26.86 -1.02 8.30
N ALA A 11 -26.56 -1.31 7.05
CA ALA A 11 -25.20 -1.18 6.53
C ALA A 11 -24.75 0.26 6.73
N LYS A 12 -23.59 0.46 7.40
CA LYS A 12 -23.04 1.82 7.55
C LYS A 12 -22.83 2.43 6.16
N PRO A 13 -23.06 3.74 5.97
CA PRO A 13 -22.84 4.40 4.70
C PRO A 13 -21.44 4.12 4.15
N ARG A 14 -21.33 3.86 2.87
CA ARG A 14 -20.05 3.70 2.17
C ARG A 14 -19.42 5.09 1.99
N TYR A 15 -18.12 5.18 2.22
CA TYR A 15 -17.36 6.40 1.93
C TYR A 15 -16.94 6.42 0.45
N THR A 16 -17.88 6.76 -0.44
CA THR A 16 -17.64 6.82 -1.89
C THR A 16 -16.44 7.69 -2.25
N LEU A 17 -16.27 8.81 -1.53
CA LEU A 17 -15.15 9.73 -1.75
C LEU A 17 -13.80 9.08 -1.40
N LEU A 18 -13.70 8.39 -0.27
CA LEU A 18 -12.47 7.68 0.11
C LEU A 18 -12.18 6.51 -0.84
N ASP A 19 -13.20 5.85 -1.35
CA ASP A 19 -13.03 4.83 -2.40
C ASP A 19 -12.47 5.46 -3.68
N GLY A 20 -12.96 6.65 -4.08
CA GLY A 20 -12.43 7.42 -5.21
C GLY A 20 -10.97 7.83 -5.00
N LEU A 21 -10.62 8.33 -3.82
CA LEU A 21 -9.23 8.68 -3.48
C LEU A 21 -8.29 7.48 -3.51
N ARG A 22 -8.78 6.27 -3.12
CA ARG A 22 -8.00 5.04 -3.29
C ARG A 22 -7.72 4.77 -4.77
N GLY A 23 -8.66 5.07 -5.65
CA GLY A 23 -8.45 4.99 -7.10
C GLY A 23 -7.42 5.97 -7.61
N VAL A 24 -7.44 7.21 -7.14
CA VAL A 24 -6.40 8.21 -7.45
C VAL A 24 -5.02 7.72 -7.01
N GLY A 25 -4.88 7.22 -5.77
CA GLY A 25 -3.63 6.63 -5.30
C GLY A 25 -3.15 5.45 -6.16
N ALA A 26 -4.08 4.59 -6.61
CA ALA A 26 -3.72 3.48 -7.50
C ALA A 26 -3.17 3.97 -8.85
N LEU A 27 -3.76 5.01 -9.44
CA LEU A 27 -3.24 5.62 -10.68
C LEU A 27 -1.87 6.27 -10.46
N ILE A 28 -1.65 6.93 -9.33
CA ILE A 28 -0.34 7.50 -8.96
C ILE A 28 0.72 6.40 -8.93
N VAL A 29 0.45 5.26 -8.28
CA VAL A 29 1.40 4.12 -8.22
C VAL A 29 1.70 3.57 -9.62
N ILE A 30 0.70 3.48 -10.49
CA ILE A 30 0.92 3.02 -11.87
C ILE A 30 1.82 3.98 -12.64
N ILE A 31 1.59 5.29 -12.53
CA ILE A 31 2.42 6.31 -13.19
C ILE A 31 3.83 6.30 -12.61
N PHE A 32 3.98 6.12 -11.30
CA PHE A 32 5.27 5.96 -10.63
C PHE A 32 6.07 4.79 -11.24
N HIS A 33 5.49 3.60 -11.27
CA HIS A 33 6.15 2.43 -11.85
C HIS A 33 6.32 2.53 -13.37
N PHE A 34 5.40 3.19 -14.09
CA PHE A 34 5.60 3.46 -15.51
C PHE A 34 6.86 4.31 -15.75
N GLY A 35 7.11 5.30 -14.91
CA GLY A 35 8.29 6.17 -14.97
C GLY A 35 9.60 5.42 -14.69
N GLU A 36 9.56 4.34 -13.90
CA GLU A 36 10.76 3.53 -13.59
C GLU A 36 11.37 2.89 -14.85
N ALA A 37 10.58 2.59 -15.89
CA ALA A 37 11.07 2.04 -17.14
C ALA A 37 12.12 2.93 -17.84
N PHE A 38 12.01 4.23 -17.65
CA PHE A 38 12.84 5.27 -18.27
C PHE A 38 13.83 5.91 -17.29
N SER A 39 13.79 5.49 -16.03
CA SER A 39 14.62 6.05 -14.97
C SER A 39 15.96 5.33 -14.88
N THR A 40 17.05 6.11 -14.90
CA THR A 40 18.39 5.63 -14.61
C THR A 40 18.83 5.93 -13.18
N GLY A 41 17.96 6.53 -12.39
CA GLY A 41 18.16 6.91 -10.99
C GLY A 41 17.14 7.94 -10.54
N TRP A 42 17.28 8.44 -9.32
CA TRP A 42 16.35 9.39 -8.73
C TRP A 42 16.20 10.70 -9.52
N GLN A 43 17.25 11.13 -10.27
CA GLN A 43 17.24 12.36 -11.05
C GLN A 43 16.25 12.31 -12.21
N SER A 44 16.02 11.15 -12.78
CA SER A 44 15.15 10.94 -13.94
C SER A 44 13.79 10.33 -13.59
N GLN A 45 13.52 10.09 -12.30
CA GLN A 45 12.25 9.53 -11.86
C GLN A 45 11.11 10.56 -12.03
N MET A 46 10.01 10.15 -12.70
CA MET A 46 8.87 11.02 -12.99
C MET A 46 8.11 11.47 -11.73
N MET A 47 8.02 10.58 -10.72
CA MET A 47 7.30 10.83 -9.47
C MET A 47 8.20 10.45 -8.30
N ASN A 48 8.95 11.40 -7.75
CA ASN A 48 9.99 11.10 -6.78
C ASN A 48 9.48 10.47 -5.48
N HIS A 49 8.26 10.82 -5.05
CA HIS A 49 7.65 10.30 -3.82
C HIS A 49 6.38 9.46 -4.09
N GLY A 50 6.25 8.86 -5.28
CA GLY A 50 5.07 8.06 -5.66
C GLY A 50 4.80 6.86 -4.73
N TYR A 51 5.83 6.33 -4.07
CA TYR A 51 5.73 5.27 -3.07
C TYR A 51 4.90 5.67 -1.83
N LEU A 52 4.79 6.97 -1.50
CA LEU A 52 3.96 7.45 -0.39
C LEU A 52 2.46 7.18 -0.58
N ALA A 53 2.02 6.89 -1.81
CA ALA A 53 0.66 6.44 -2.05
C ALA A 53 0.36 5.10 -1.35
N VAL A 54 1.37 4.27 -1.06
CA VAL A 54 1.19 3.03 -0.29
C VAL A 54 0.92 3.34 1.19
N ASP A 55 1.60 4.33 1.77
CA ASP A 55 1.32 4.80 3.14
C ASP A 55 -0.11 5.33 3.25
N PHE A 56 -0.55 6.10 2.24
CA PHE A 56 -1.95 6.54 2.15
C PHE A 56 -2.92 5.34 2.16
N PHE A 57 -2.63 4.26 1.43
CA PHE A 57 -3.48 3.05 1.45
C PHE A 57 -3.51 2.38 2.82
N PHE A 58 -2.41 2.30 3.54
CA PHE A 58 -2.38 1.75 4.89
C PHE A 58 -3.20 2.60 5.87
N ILE A 59 -3.10 3.94 5.80
CA ILE A 59 -3.91 4.85 6.63
C ILE A 59 -5.39 4.67 6.31
N LEU A 60 -5.73 4.63 5.02
CA LEU A 60 -7.11 4.43 4.56
C LEU A 60 -7.66 3.07 5.00
N SER A 61 -6.85 2.01 4.92
CA SER A 61 -7.24 0.66 5.36
C SER A 61 -7.55 0.65 6.87
N GLY A 62 -6.68 1.26 7.69
CA GLY A 62 -6.91 1.42 9.13
C GLY A 62 -8.21 2.17 9.43
N PHE A 63 -8.44 3.29 8.75
CA PHE A 63 -9.66 4.09 8.89
C PHE A 63 -10.91 3.27 8.54
N VAL A 64 -10.94 2.65 7.37
CA VAL A 64 -12.11 1.89 6.89
C VAL A 64 -12.38 0.67 7.78
N ILE A 65 -11.33 -0.04 8.22
CA ILE A 65 -11.47 -1.19 9.12
C ILE A 65 -12.00 -0.75 10.48
N GLY A 66 -11.44 0.30 11.09
CA GLY A 66 -11.94 0.83 12.35
C GLY A 66 -13.40 1.25 12.26
N TYR A 67 -13.75 2.00 11.21
CA TYR A 67 -15.12 2.44 10.96
C TYR A 67 -16.09 1.27 10.80
N ALA A 68 -15.73 0.26 10.02
CA ALA A 68 -16.62 -0.87 9.72
C ALA A 68 -16.75 -1.86 10.90
N TYR A 69 -15.69 -2.03 11.69
CA TYR A 69 -15.60 -3.18 12.59
C TYR A 69 -15.46 -2.86 14.08
N ASP A 70 -14.90 -1.72 14.53
CA ASP A 70 -14.73 -1.40 15.97
C ASP A 70 -16.05 -1.50 16.75
N GLY A 71 -17.15 -0.98 16.18
CA GLY A 71 -18.46 -1.10 16.80
C GLY A 71 -18.98 -2.55 16.88
N ARG A 72 -18.72 -3.35 15.84
CA ARG A 72 -19.13 -4.76 15.79
C ARG A 72 -18.35 -5.62 16.79
N TRP A 73 -17.06 -5.33 16.98
CA TRP A 73 -16.24 -5.99 18.00
C TRP A 73 -16.74 -5.66 19.42
N ARG A 74 -17.00 -4.38 19.71
CA ARG A 74 -17.51 -3.95 21.02
C ARG A 74 -18.86 -4.55 21.38
N ASN A 75 -19.69 -4.79 20.37
CA ASN A 75 -21.03 -5.39 20.54
C ASN A 75 -21.02 -6.92 20.47
N GLY A 76 -19.85 -7.58 20.43
CA GLY A 76 -19.76 -9.04 20.34
C GLY A 76 -20.25 -9.65 19.02
N GLN A 77 -20.45 -8.82 17.98
CA GLN A 77 -21.03 -9.23 16.69
C GLN A 77 -19.95 -9.65 15.66
N MET A 78 -18.68 -9.65 16.06
CA MET A 78 -17.55 -10.03 15.21
C MET A 78 -16.63 -11.01 15.93
N THR A 79 -16.10 -11.97 15.19
CA THR A 79 -15.05 -12.88 15.64
C THR A 79 -13.85 -12.78 14.71
N ALA A 80 -12.64 -13.11 15.19
CA ALA A 80 -11.41 -13.09 14.38
C ALA A 80 -11.56 -13.92 13.10
N ARG A 81 -12.14 -15.13 13.19
CA ARG A 81 -12.39 -16.00 12.02
C ARG A 81 -13.30 -15.31 10.98
N ARG A 82 -14.44 -14.72 11.42
CA ARG A 82 -15.37 -14.03 10.52
C ARG A 82 -14.74 -12.79 9.88
N PHE A 83 -13.96 -12.06 10.65
CA PHE A 83 -13.23 -10.89 10.15
C PHE A 83 -12.21 -11.30 9.09
N MET A 84 -11.32 -12.26 9.41
CA MET A 84 -10.30 -12.74 8.47
C MET A 84 -10.90 -13.36 7.22
N LEU A 85 -11.97 -14.13 7.33
CA LEU A 85 -12.67 -14.68 6.17
C LEU A 85 -13.18 -13.59 5.21
N ARG A 86 -13.74 -12.50 5.76
CA ARG A 86 -14.19 -11.35 4.94
C ARG A 86 -13.02 -10.62 4.27
N ARG A 87 -11.88 -10.51 4.95
CA ARG A 87 -10.66 -9.95 4.36
C ARG A 87 -10.14 -10.84 3.25
N PHE A 88 -10.08 -12.14 3.49
CA PHE A 88 -9.64 -13.13 2.51
C PHE A 88 -10.51 -13.09 1.24
N ILE A 89 -11.83 -13.19 1.37
CA ILE A 89 -12.77 -13.13 0.23
C ILE A 89 -12.62 -11.81 -0.55
N ARG A 90 -12.30 -10.72 0.13
CA ARG A 90 -12.14 -9.41 -0.51
C ARG A 90 -10.83 -9.26 -1.25
N LEU A 91 -9.72 -9.76 -0.72
CA LEU A 91 -8.37 -9.47 -1.22
C LEU A 91 -7.80 -10.63 -2.04
N HIS A 92 -7.94 -11.85 -1.58
CA HIS A 92 -7.21 -13.00 -2.11
C HIS A 92 -7.53 -13.39 -3.56
N PRO A 93 -8.78 -13.29 -4.05
CA PRO A 93 -9.08 -13.62 -5.44
C PRO A 93 -8.26 -12.82 -6.46
N MET A 94 -8.02 -11.55 -6.18
CA MET A 94 -7.20 -10.70 -7.05
C MET A 94 -5.69 -10.99 -6.89
N VAL A 95 -5.24 -11.41 -5.70
CA VAL A 95 -3.87 -11.90 -5.50
C VAL A 95 -3.62 -13.12 -6.40
N VAL A 96 -4.54 -14.09 -6.38
CA VAL A 96 -4.43 -15.28 -7.23
C VAL A 96 -4.33 -14.91 -8.72
N LEU A 97 -5.20 -14.02 -9.20
CA LEU A 97 -5.17 -13.56 -10.58
C LEU A 97 -3.83 -12.89 -10.92
N ALA A 98 -3.36 -11.97 -10.07
CA ALA A 98 -2.15 -11.20 -10.31
C ALA A 98 -0.89 -12.08 -10.31
N ILE A 99 -0.81 -13.07 -9.42
CA ILE A 99 0.32 -14.01 -9.39
C ILE A 99 0.33 -14.95 -10.61
N ILE A 100 -0.83 -15.40 -11.07
CA ILE A 100 -0.93 -16.19 -12.32
C ILE A 100 -0.46 -15.34 -13.51
N LEU A 101 -0.91 -14.08 -13.59
CA LEU A 101 -0.44 -13.14 -14.61
C LEU A 101 1.07 -12.88 -14.50
N GLY A 102 1.61 -12.76 -13.29
CA GLY A 102 3.03 -12.60 -13.03
C GLY A 102 3.87 -13.78 -13.47
N ALA A 103 3.41 -15.00 -13.19
CA ALA A 103 4.06 -16.21 -13.68
C ALA A 103 4.01 -16.32 -15.21
N ALA A 104 2.86 -16.02 -15.82
CA ALA A 104 2.74 -16.00 -17.28
C ALA A 104 3.65 -14.96 -17.92
N ALA A 105 3.70 -13.74 -17.36
CA ALA A 105 4.61 -12.69 -17.81
C ALA A 105 6.08 -13.11 -17.70
N TYR A 106 6.46 -13.75 -16.60
CA TYR A 106 7.82 -14.23 -16.39
C TYR A 106 8.22 -15.35 -17.38
N ILE A 107 7.30 -16.27 -17.68
CA ILE A 107 7.49 -17.31 -18.70
C ILE A 107 7.66 -16.66 -20.09
N LEU A 108 6.85 -15.66 -20.43
CA LEU A 108 6.97 -14.93 -21.70
C LEU A 108 8.31 -14.18 -21.83
N GLN A 109 8.92 -13.79 -20.72
CA GLN A 109 10.25 -13.18 -20.65
C GLN A 109 11.39 -14.21 -20.75
N GLY A 110 11.11 -15.51 -20.92
CA GLY A 110 12.11 -16.55 -21.07
C GLY A 110 12.67 -17.12 -19.76
N CYS A 111 12.01 -16.86 -18.61
CA CYS A 111 12.44 -17.34 -17.29
C CYS A 111 13.88 -16.95 -16.93
N VAL A 112 14.23 -15.70 -17.16
CA VAL A 112 15.56 -15.15 -16.86
C VAL A 112 15.49 -14.09 -15.79
N ARG A 113 16.55 -13.97 -15.00
CA ARG A 113 16.74 -12.84 -14.08
C ARG A 113 16.99 -11.54 -14.86
N TRP A 114 16.93 -10.40 -14.18
CA TRP A 114 17.26 -9.12 -14.80
C TRP A 114 18.72 -9.00 -15.29
N ASP A 115 19.64 -9.79 -14.71
CA ASP A 115 21.04 -9.89 -15.15
C ASP A 115 21.24 -10.87 -16.33
N GLY A 116 20.16 -11.44 -16.87
CA GLY A 116 20.19 -12.42 -17.94
C GLY A 116 20.44 -13.87 -17.51
N THR A 117 20.62 -14.13 -16.20
CA THR A 117 20.84 -15.50 -15.70
C THR A 117 19.57 -16.35 -15.87
N PRO A 118 19.63 -17.48 -16.57
CA PRO A 118 18.47 -18.35 -16.75
C PRO A 118 18.10 -19.05 -15.45
N MET A 119 16.81 -19.14 -15.19
CA MET A 119 16.26 -19.81 -14.01
C MET A 119 15.58 -21.13 -14.40
N PRO A 120 15.75 -22.19 -13.60
CA PRO A 120 15.11 -23.47 -13.88
C PRO A 120 13.59 -23.36 -13.74
N PRO A 121 12.81 -24.17 -14.51
CA PRO A 121 11.33 -24.12 -14.49
C PRO A 121 10.73 -24.32 -13.09
N GLU A 122 11.37 -25.09 -12.23
CA GLU A 122 10.94 -25.35 -10.86
C GLU A 122 10.88 -24.08 -10.03
N SER A 123 11.75 -23.11 -10.30
CA SER A 123 11.77 -21.82 -9.61
C SER A 123 10.49 -21.03 -9.84
N VAL A 124 9.91 -21.10 -11.05
CA VAL A 124 8.64 -20.44 -11.37
C VAL A 124 7.50 -21.05 -10.55
N VAL A 125 7.48 -22.38 -10.42
CA VAL A 125 6.46 -23.08 -9.64
C VAL A 125 6.59 -22.72 -8.15
N ILE A 126 7.80 -22.68 -7.62
CA ILE A 126 8.06 -22.29 -6.23
C ILE A 126 7.61 -20.84 -6.00
N ALA A 127 8.03 -19.91 -6.87
CA ALA A 127 7.63 -18.51 -6.74
C ALA A 127 6.11 -18.32 -6.89
N LEU A 128 5.46 -19.09 -7.78
CA LEU A 128 4.00 -19.11 -7.92
C LEU A 128 3.30 -19.55 -6.62
N ILE A 129 3.73 -20.67 -6.04
CA ILE A 129 3.15 -21.19 -4.78
C ILE A 129 3.37 -20.18 -3.65
N CYS A 130 4.57 -19.64 -3.52
CA CYS A 130 4.88 -18.64 -2.49
C CYS A 130 4.02 -17.38 -2.67
N GLY A 131 3.88 -16.87 -3.89
CA GLY A 131 3.03 -15.73 -4.20
C GLY A 131 1.56 -15.99 -3.88
N LEU A 132 1.02 -17.18 -4.23
CA LEU A 132 -0.35 -17.58 -3.91
C LEU A 132 -0.62 -17.66 -2.40
N LEU A 133 0.37 -18.09 -1.63
CA LEU A 133 0.27 -18.22 -0.18
C LEU A 133 0.70 -16.96 0.58
N LEU A 134 1.08 -15.89 -0.11
CA LEU A 134 1.65 -14.67 0.47
C LEU A 134 2.88 -14.96 1.36
N LEU A 135 3.73 -15.90 0.93
CA LEU A 135 5.00 -16.20 1.57
C LEU A 135 6.11 -15.44 0.84
N PRO A 136 6.84 -14.56 1.54
CA PRO A 136 7.96 -13.81 0.94
C PRO A 136 9.03 -14.75 0.41
N ALA A 137 9.58 -14.41 -0.76
CA ALA A 137 10.71 -15.13 -1.34
C ALA A 137 11.96 -14.94 -0.49
N ILE A 138 12.76 -15.99 -0.37
CA ILE A 138 14.07 -15.92 0.30
C ILE A 138 15.10 -15.43 -0.73
N PRO A 139 15.80 -14.31 -0.47
CA PRO A 139 16.79 -13.76 -1.37
C PRO A 139 17.90 -14.76 -1.74
N TYR A 140 18.43 -14.61 -2.93
CA TYR A 140 19.53 -15.45 -3.46
C TYR A 140 19.26 -16.96 -3.54
N THR A 141 17.99 -17.37 -3.43
CA THR A 141 17.55 -18.76 -3.63
C THR A 141 16.81 -18.90 -4.97
N MET A 142 16.29 -20.11 -5.23
CA MET A 142 15.40 -20.37 -6.36
C MET A 142 14.07 -19.62 -6.28
N MET A 143 13.73 -19.05 -5.11
CA MET A 143 12.52 -18.24 -4.93
C MET A 143 12.70 -16.82 -5.49
N ASP A 144 13.93 -16.30 -5.53
CA ASP A 144 14.29 -14.98 -6.05
C ASP A 144 14.50 -15.06 -7.57
N VAL A 145 13.41 -15.27 -8.30
CA VAL A 145 13.45 -15.51 -9.75
C VAL A 145 13.91 -14.31 -10.57
N ARG A 146 13.85 -13.08 -10.02
CA ARG A 146 14.29 -11.87 -10.69
C ARG A 146 15.68 -11.36 -10.27
N GLY A 147 16.20 -11.83 -9.12
CA GLY A 147 17.56 -11.51 -8.67
C GLY A 147 17.69 -10.18 -7.93
N TYR A 148 16.57 -9.52 -7.56
CA TYR A 148 16.56 -8.24 -6.83
C TYR A 148 16.13 -8.36 -5.37
N ALA A 149 16.07 -9.58 -4.83
CA ALA A 149 15.62 -9.85 -3.47
C ALA A 149 14.21 -9.31 -3.15
N GLU A 150 13.37 -9.18 -4.16
CA GLU A 150 11.97 -8.80 -4.00
C GLU A 150 11.23 -9.83 -3.15
N MET A 151 10.40 -9.36 -2.20
CA MET A 151 9.54 -10.26 -1.42
C MET A 151 8.62 -11.11 -2.30
N PHE A 152 8.15 -10.56 -3.41
CA PHE A 152 7.22 -11.21 -4.34
C PHE A 152 7.65 -10.97 -5.79
N PRO A 153 8.64 -11.71 -6.29
CA PRO A 153 9.29 -11.42 -7.58
C PRO A 153 8.40 -11.65 -8.81
N LEU A 154 7.24 -12.29 -8.68
CA LEU A 154 6.24 -12.37 -9.74
C LEU A 154 5.26 -11.20 -9.73
N ASN A 155 5.14 -10.48 -8.61
CA ASN A 155 4.29 -9.29 -8.49
C ASN A 155 4.80 -8.40 -7.36
N GLY A 156 5.72 -7.50 -7.65
CA GLY A 156 6.38 -6.62 -6.67
C GLY A 156 5.41 -5.98 -5.67
N PRO A 157 4.37 -5.22 -6.08
CA PRO A 157 3.44 -4.54 -5.17
C PRO A 157 2.69 -5.43 -4.17
N GLN A 158 2.74 -6.75 -4.32
CA GLN A 158 2.13 -7.69 -3.38
C GLN A 158 2.70 -7.58 -1.96
N TRP A 159 3.90 -7.00 -1.80
CA TRP A 159 4.49 -6.74 -0.48
C TRP A 159 3.55 -5.92 0.42
N SER A 160 2.88 -4.92 -0.14
CA SER A 160 1.95 -4.09 0.62
C SER A 160 0.71 -4.86 1.10
N LEU A 161 0.21 -5.78 0.28
CA LEU A 161 -0.89 -6.68 0.67
C LEU A 161 -0.47 -7.68 1.76
N PHE A 162 0.75 -8.18 1.69
CA PHE A 162 1.31 -9.01 2.76
C PHE A 162 1.26 -8.26 4.10
N PHE A 163 1.72 -7.01 4.15
CA PHE A 163 1.63 -6.19 5.35
C PHE A 163 0.19 -5.81 5.72
N GLU A 164 -0.70 -5.64 4.75
CA GLU A 164 -2.13 -5.42 5.03
C GLU A 164 -2.78 -6.64 5.69
N TYR A 165 -2.38 -7.86 5.30
CA TYR A 165 -2.80 -9.08 5.99
C TYR A 165 -2.24 -9.16 7.41
N ILE A 166 -0.95 -8.84 7.60
CA ILE A 166 -0.34 -8.77 8.95
C ILE A 166 -1.09 -7.77 9.84
N ALA A 167 -1.34 -6.57 9.35
CA ALA A 167 -2.11 -5.56 10.08
C ALA A 167 -3.54 -6.04 10.41
N SER A 168 -4.20 -6.73 9.47
CA SER A 168 -5.53 -7.31 9.68
C SER A 168 -5.52 -8.40 10.76
N ILE A 169 -4.51 -9.28 10.75
CA ILE A 169 -4.33 -10.32 11.79
C ILE A 169 -4.08 -9.65 13.13
N PHE A 170 -3.17 -8.68 13.18
CA PHE A 170 -2.83 -7.97 14.41
C PHE A 170 -4.03 -7.19 14.96
N TYR A 171 -4.83 -6.56 14.09
CA TYR A 171 -6.10 -5.95 14.46
C TYR A 171 -7.08 -6.98 15.04
N ALA A 172 -7.24 -8.11 14.40
CA ALA A 172 -8.19 -9.15 14.82
C ALA A 172 -7.83 -9.81 16.16
N ILE A 173 -6.54 -9.83 16.52
CA ILE A 173 -6.07 -10.45 17.77
C ILE A 173 -5.92 -9.42 18.88
N PHE A 174 -5.36 -8.24 18.59
CA PHE A 174 -4.92 -7.29 19.60
C PHE A 174 -5.58 -5.92 19.51
N LEU A 175 -5.45 -5.20 18.36
CA LEU A 175 -5.75 -3.77 18.30
C LEU A 175 -7.23 -3.44 18.55
N HIS A 176 -8.15 -4.33 18.17
CA HIS A 176 -9.58 -4.12 18.47
C HIS A 176 -9.89 -4.07 19.99
N ARG A 177 -9.01 -4.67 20.82
CA ARG A 177 -9.14 -4.66 22.30
C ARG A 177 -8.47 -3.45 22.93
N PHE A 178 -7.59 -2.75 22.21
CA PHE A 178 -6.88 -1.62 22.77
C PHE A 178 -7.86 -0.48 23.08
N SER A 179 -7.72 0.10 24.26
CA SER A 179 -8.33 1.40 24.54
C SER A 179 -7.69 2.47 23.63
N THR A 180 -8.35 3.60 23.47
CA THR A 180 -7.80 4.71 22.67
C THR A 180 -6.44 5.19 23.20
N ARG A 181 -6.21 5.09 24.53
CA ARG A 181 -4.91 5.41 25.16
C ARG A 181 -3.82 4.44 24.69
N TRP A 182 -4.05 3.14 24.74
CA TRP A 182 -3.08 2.13 24.29
C TRP A 182 -2.85 2.19 22.80
N LEU A 183 -3.87 2.47 22.01
CA LEU A 183 -3.69 2.66 20.57
C LEU A 183 -2.84 3.90 20.27
N ARG A 184 -2.99 5.01 21.02
CA ARG A 184 -2.10 6.18 20.88
C ARG A 184 -0.64 5.83 21.20
N ILE A 185 -0.40 5.10 22.28
CA ILE A 185 0.94 4.65 22.65
C ILE A 185 1.54 3.78 21.53
N PHE A 186 0.76 2.83 21.01
CA PHE A 186 1.19 1.99 19.89
C PHE A 186 1.58 2.82 18.66
N VAL A 187 0.75 3.79 18.26
CA VAL A 187 1.02 4.68 17.11
C VAL A 187 2.27 5.53 17.36
N ILE A 188 2.45 6.07 18.57
CA ILE A 188 3.63 6.87 18.90
C ILE A 188 4.90 6.02 18.81
N ILE A 189 4.91 4.82 19.40
CA ILE A 189 6.06 3.91 19.34
C ILE A 189 6.35 3.50 17.90
N SER A 190 5.34 3.16 17.10
CA SER A 190 5.50 2.83 15.69
C SER A 190 6.02 4.01 14.88
N GLY A 191 5.56 5.24 15.16
CA GLY A 191 6.05 6.45 14.51
C GLY A 191 7.51 6.78 14.84
N ILE A 192 7.90 6.61 16.11
CA ILE A 192 9.30 6.77 16.53
C ILE A 192 10.18 5.73 15.82
N GLY A 193 9.75 4.46 15.76
CA GLY A 193 10.45 3.40 15.05
C GLY A 193 10.58 3.69 13.56
N LEU A 194 9.49 4.15 12.91
CA LEU A 194 9.51 4.54 11.50
C LEU A 194 10.51 5.69 11.26
N ALA A 195 10.47 6.74 12.07
CA ALA A 195 11.38 7.86 11.94
C ALA A 195 12.85 7.44 12.15
N ALA A 196 13.12 6.64 13.20
CA ALA A 196 14.46 6.16 13.48
C ALA A 196 15.01 5.31 12.32
N CYS A 197 14.23 4.39 11.79
CA CYS A 197 14.64 3.57 10.65
C CYS A 197 14.84 4.40 9.37
N THR A 198 14.00 5.41 9.13
CA THR A 198 14.14 6.30 7.96
C THR A 198 15.44 7.10 8.02
N TYR A 199 15.70 7.79 9.13
CA TYR A 199 16.94 8.57 9.29
C TYR A 199 18.19 7.72 9.35
N ALA A 200 18.11 6.49 9.88
CA ALA A 200 19.23 5.55 9.87
C ALA A 200 19.47 4.92 8.48
N ASN A 201 18.65 5.22 7.47
CA ASN A 201 18.67 4.54 6.16
C ASN A 201 18.66 3.00 6.31
N PHE A 202 17.86 2.49 7.25
CA PHE A 202 17.92 1.10 7.69
C PHE A 202 17.59 0.09 6.57
N SER A 203 16.72 0.46 5.62
CA SER A 203 16.39 -0.35 4.47
C SER A 203 17.34 -0.16 3.26
N GLY A 204 18.33 0.73 3.37
CA GLY A 204 19.24 1.01 2.27
C GLY A 204 18.64 1.83 1.12
N GLY A 205 17.50 2.48 1.35
CA GLY A 205 16.82 3.27 0.29
C GLY A 205 17.71 4.29 -0.39
N TYR A 206 18.59 4.96 0.36
CA TYR A 206 19.55 5.91 -0.18
C TYR A 206 20.50 5.26 -1.19
N THR A 207 21.05 4.09 -0.86
CA THR A 207 21.99 3.38 -1.73
C THR A 207 21.32 2.78 -2.98
N MET A 208 20.00 2.58 -2.92
CA MET A 208 19.19 2.11 -4.05
C MET A 208 18.62 3.24 -4.91
N GLY A 209 18.94 4.51 -4.59
CA GLY A 209 18.46 5.66 -5.38
C GLY A 209 17.04 6.13 -5.04
N TYR A 210 16.43 5.62 -3.97
CA TYR A 210 15.11 6.06 -3.47
C TYR A 210 15.21 7.10 -2.34
N GLY A 211 16.39 7.67 -2.13
CA GLY A 211 16.62 8.62 -1.05
C GLY A 211 16.61 7.99 0.34
N TRP A 212 16.40 8.82 1.36
CA TRP A 212 16.35 8.41 2.77
C TRP A 212 14.98 7.83 3.15
N SER A 213 14.35 7.12 2.24
CA SER A 213 13.06 6.47 2.42
C SER A 213 13.20 5.07 2.98
N ILE A 214 12.21 4.58 3.72
CA ILE A 214 12.14 3.16 4.10
C ILE A 214 11.48 2.38 2.98
N LEU A 215 12.23 1.39 2.45
CA LEU A 215 11.70 0.43 1.50
C LEU A 215 10.98 -0.70 2.24
N GLY A 216 9.95 -1.27 1.62
CA GLY A 216 9.18 -2.36 2.19
C GLY A 216 9.01 -3.56 1.25
N TRP A 217 9.53 -3.48 0.04
CA TRP A 217 9.33 -4.47 -1.02
C TRP A 217 10.42 -5.54 -1.10
N ASP A 218 11.57 -5.32 -0.48
CA ASP A 218 12.74 -6.20 -0.46
C ASP A 218 12.94 -6.87 0.91
N ILE A 219 13.86 -7.82 0.98
CA ILE A 219 14.23 -8.49 2.24
C ILE A 219 15.67 -8.15 2.66
N ILE A 220 16.47 -7.54 1.81
CA ILE A 220 17.89 -7.27 2.09
C ILE A 220 18.09 -5.88 2.66
N PRO A 221 18.88 -5.77 3.70
CA PRO A 221 19.43 -6.73 4.67
C PRO A 221 18.47 -7.01 5.85
N CYS A 222 17.25 -7.40 5.63
CA CYS A 222 16.07 -7.43 6.52
C CYS A 222 15.39 -6.07 6.71
N GLY A 223 15.90 -5.02 6.09
CA GLY A 223 15.40 -3.65 6.22
C GLY A 223 13.99 -3.51 5.69
N GLY A 224 13.69 -4.09 4.53
CA GLY A 224 12.36 -4.02 3.92
C GLY A 224 11.28 -4.67 4.76
N LEU A 225 11.55 -5.84 5.37
CA LEU A 225 10.59 -6.48 6.28
C LEU A 225 10.31 -5.61 7.52
N VAL A 226 11.35 -5.10 8.18
CA VAL A 226 11.23 -4.24 9.35
C VAL A 226 10.62 -2.89 8.97
N GLY A 227 11.07 -2.31 7.85
CA GLY A 227 10.53 -1.07 7.31
C GLY A 227 9.04 -1.18 7.03
N GLY A 228 8.62 -2.21 6.30
CA GLY A 228 7.20 -2.46 6.01
C GLY A 228 6.35 -2.67 7.26
N LEU A 229 6.89 -3.31 8.32
CA LEU A 229 6.20 -3.43 9.59
C LEU A 229 5.99 -2.07 10.28
N PHE A 230 6.99 -1.18 10.27
CA PHE A 230 6.83 0.17 10.83
C PHE A 230 5.88 1.02 10.00
N HIS A 231 5.97 0.98 8.66
CA HIS A 231 5.03 1.66 7.76
C HIS A 231 3.58 1.24 8.08
N VAL A 232 3.28 -0.05 8.01
CA VAL A 232 1.92 -0.52 8.22
C VAL A 232 1.46 -0.30 9.66
N SER A 233 2.33 -0.47 10.67
CA SER A 233 1.95 -0.29 12.08
C SER A 233 1.58 1.15 12.37
N PHE A 234 2.37 2.11 11.91
CA PHE A 234 2.07 3.53 12.08
C PHE A 234 0.85 3.93 11.25
N CYS A 235 0.88 3.69 9.93
CA CYS A 235 -0.14 4.16 9.00
C CYS A 235 -1.53 3.54 9.28
N PHE A 236 -1.57 2.23 9.49
CA PHE A 236 -2.82 1.56 9.87
C PHE A 236 -3.30 1.98 11.25
N GLY A 237 -2.39 2.13 12.20
CA GLY A 237 -2.67 2.57 13.57
C GLY A 237 -3.26 3.98 13.62
N ILE A 238 -2.67 4.95 12.88
CA ILE A 238 -3.19 6.32 12.82
C ILE A 238 -4.56 6.35 12.13
N GLY A 239 -4.79 5.53 11.09
CA GLY A 239 -6.09 5.34 10.46
C GLY A 239 -7.16 4.87 11.46
N LEU A 240 -6.84 3.90 12.33
CA LEU A 240 -7.72 3.47 13.42
C LEU A 240 -7.99 4.59 14.43
N LEU A 241 -6.97 5.39 14.80
CA LEU A 241 -7.13 6.52 15.71
C LEU A 241 -8.04 7.60 15.12
N LEU A 242 -7.87 7.91 13.85
CA LEU A 242 -8.75 8.86 13.15
C LEU A 242 -10.21 8.42 13.25
N THR A 243 -10.49 7.13 13.06
CA THR A 243 -11.85 6.60 13.19
C THR A 243 -12.43 6.77 14.58
N ARG A 244 -11.62 6.56 15.64
CA ARG A 244 -12.09 6.66 17.02
C ARG A 244 -12.36 8.09 17.47
N GLY A 245 -11.62 9.05 16.90
CA GLY A 245 -11.84 10.49 17.10
C GLY A 245 -12.82 11.11 16.12
N PHE A 246 -13.27 10.35 15.12
CA PHE A 246 -14.07 10.85 14.03
C PHE A 246 -15.51 11.12 14.47
N LYS A 247 -15.94 12.37 14.27
CA LYS A 247 -17.35 12.76 14.35
C LYS A 247 -17.72 13.31 12.98
N PRO A 248 -18.68 12.71 12.26
CA PRO A 248 -19.14 13.25 10.98
C PRO A 248 -19.54 14.72 11.16
N ARG A 249 -18.96 15.60 10.38
CA ARG A 249 -19.33 17.02 10.30
C ARG A 249 -20.08 17.26 9.00
N THR A 250 -20.64 18.45 8.84
CA THR A 250 -21.25 18.89 7.58
C THR A 250 -20.24 18.76 6.45
N GLY A 251 -20.64 18.05 5.39
CA GLY A 251 -19.73 17.64 4.33
C GLY A 251 -19.01 18.79 3.65
N ILE A 252 -17.69 18.64 3.51
CA ILE A 252 -16.83 19.58 2.79
C ILE A 252 -17.05 19.35 1.29
N ARG A 253 -17.58 20.37 0.59
CA ARG A 253 -17.75 20.32 -0.88
C ARG A 253 -16.41 20.42 -1.59
N GLY A 254 -16.26 19.72 -2.71
CA GLY A 254 -15.03 19.74 -3.51
C GLY A 254 -13.84 18.98 -2.89
N SER A 255 -14.04 18.37 -1.73
CA SER A 255 -12.98 17.66 -0.99
C SER A 255 -12.31 16.53 -1.80
N PHE A 256 -13.04 15.87 -2.70
CA PHE A 256 -12.46 14.88 -3.59
C PHE A 256 -11.31 15.46 -4.43
N TRP A 257 -11.58 16.58 -5.10
CA TRP A 257 -10.62 17.22 -5.99
C TRP A 257 -9.45 17.83 -5.23
N ILE A 258 -9.74 18.46 -4.08
CA ILE A 258 -8.72 19.02 -3.18
C ILE A 258 -7.80 17.90 -2.66
N CYS A 259 -8.36 16.82 -2.13
CA CYS A 259 -7.58 15.69 -1.62
C CYS A 259 -6.80 14.99 -2.74
N SER A 260 -7.37 14.86 -3.93
CA SER A 260 -6.67 14.29 -5.10
C SER A 260 -5.49 15.16 -5.53
N ALA A 261 -5.67 16.48 -5.57
CA ALA A 261 -4.59 17.42 -5.90
C ALA A 261 -3.49 17.41 -4.83
N LEU A 262 -3.85 17.38 -3.54
CA LEU A 262 -2.88 17.27 -2.45
C LEU A 262 -2.10 15.95 -2.50
N LEU A 263 -2.77 14.83 -2.72
CA LEU A 263 -2.12 13.52 -2.83
C LEU A 263 -1.16 13.49 -4.03
N LEU A 264 -1.58 14.03 -5.17
CA LEU A 264 -0.73 14.15 -6.35
C LEU A 264 0.48 15.06 -6.04
N ALA A 265 0.27 16.24 -5.46
CA ALA A 265 1.33 17.19 -5.13
C ALA A 265 2.39 16.56 -4.19
N VAL A 266 1.96 15.78 -3.20
CA VAL A 266 2.87 15.01 -2.32
C VAL A 266 3.73 14.05 -3.13
N CYS A 267 3.15 13.33 -4.09
CA CYS A 267 3.86 12.29 -4.82
C CYS A 267 4.78 12.82 -5.94
N ILE A 268 4.47 13.99 -6.52
CA ILE A 268 5.27 14.58 -7.61
C ILE A 268 6.30 15.59 -7.11
N ALA A 269 6.35 15.91 -5.82
CA ALA A 269 7.32 16.85 -5.29
C ALA A 269 8.74 16.40 -5.68
N PRO A 270 9.61 17.35 -6.10
CA PRO A 270 10.98 17.00 -6.45
C PRO A 270 11.78 16.62 -5.20
N TYR A 271 12.79 15.78 -5.36
CA TYR A 271 13.74 15.53 -4.29
C TYR A 271 14.51 16.80 -3.91
N ILE A 272 14.78 16.95 -2.63
CA ILE A 272 15.56 18.05 -2.08
C ILE A 272 17.04 17.72 -2.26
N THR A 273 17.74 18.50 -3.09
CA THR A 273 19.13 18.23 -3.52
C THR A 273 19.98 19.51 -3.45
N PRO A 274 20.28 20.04 -2.24
CA PRO A 274 20.93 21.35 -2.08
C PRO A 274 22.28 21.47 -2.81
N ASP A 275 23.06 20.40 -2.81
CA ASP A 275 24.40 20.33 -3.39
C ASP A 275 24.46 19.43 -4.64
N GLY A 276 23.31 19.22 -5.31
CA GLY A 276 23.22 18.34 -6.47
C GLY A 276 23.12 16.85 -6.12
N ASP A 277 23.18 16.50 -4.84
CA ASP A 277 23.01 15.14 -4.32
C ASP A 277 21.77 15.05 -3.41
N ILE A 278 21.28 13.81 -3.22
CA ILE A 278 20.06 13.60 -2.46
C ILE A 278 20.27 13.89 -0.97
N SER A 279 19.43 14.75 -0.40
CA SER A 279 19.56 15.20 0.99
C SER A 279 18.71 14.38 1.96
N MET A 280 19.19 14.23 3.20
CA MET A 280 18.42 13.67 4.33
C MET A 280 17.12 14.46 4.61
N LEU A 281 16.98 15.70 4.09
CA LEU A 281 15.73 16.45 4.15
C LEU A 281 14.56 15.73 3.47
N ASN A 282 14.84 14.82 2.53
CA ASN A 282 13.81 13.94 1.94
C ASN A 282 13.22 12.98 2.97
N ALA A 283 14.01 12.48 3.92
CA ALA A 283 13.49 11.71 5.06
C ALA A 283 12.50 12.55 5.89
N THR A 284 12.83 13.80 6.14
CA THR A 284 11.95 14.73 6.86
C THR A 284 10.66 14.99 6.07
N TYR A 285 10.77 15.17 4.76
CA TYR A 285 9.63 15.35 3.86
C TYR A 285 8.70 14.13 3.90
N ASP A 286 9.22 12.92 3.73
CA ASP A 286 8.44 11.68 3.76
C ASP A 286 7.74 11.49 5.10
N LEU A 287 8.46 11.71 6.21
CA LEU A 287 7.88 11.60 7.54
C LEU A 287 6.80 12.65 7.80
N LEU A 288 7.01 13.91 7.35
CA LEU A 288 5.99 14.95 7.45
C LEU A 288 4.74 14.58 6.65
N CYS A 289 4.92 14.07 5.43
CA CYS A 289 3.82 13.60 4.60
C CYS A 289 3.07 12.44 5.29
N THR A 290 3.79 11.42 5.74
CA THR A 290 3.20 10.21 6.35
C THR A 290 2.55 10.50 7.69
N PHE A 291 3.12 11.39 8.51
CA PHE A 291 2.61 11.66 9.86
C PHE A 291 1.48 12.70 9.90
N ILE A 292 1.47 13.63 8.97
CA ILE A 292 0.55 14.78 9.02
C ILE A 292 -0.30 14.89 7.77
N ILE A 293 0.31 14.96 6.57
CA ILE A 293 -0.41 15.33 5.35
C ILE A 293 -1.35 14.20 4.91
N LEU A 294 -0.86 12.95 4.82
CA LEU A 294 -1.66 11.82 4.40
C LEU A 294 -2.81 11.51 5.38
N PRO A 295 -2.61 11.51 6.73
CA PRO A 295 -3.72 11.44 7.68
C PRO A 295 -4.74 12.57 7.54
N ALA A 296 -4.28 13.81 7.26
CA ALA A 296 -5.16 14.94 7.02
C ALA A 296 -6.01 14.75 5.76
N ILE A 297 -5.42 14.24 4.66
CA ILE A 297 -6.14 13.90 3.42
C ILE A 297 -7.24 12.88 3.72
N VAL A 298 -6.95 11.82 4.48
CA VAL A 298 -7.94 10.81 4.86
C VAL A 298 -9.05 11.43 5.72
N TRP A 299 -8.69 12.30 6.68
CA TRP A 299 -9.65 12.98 7.53
C TRP A 299 -10.56 13.95 6.76
N ILE A 300 -9.99 14.76 5.84
CA ILE A 300 -10.75 15.67 4.97
C ILE A 300 -11.66 14.85 4.06
N GLY A 301 -11.14 13.79 3.44
CA GLY A 301 -11.90 12.90 2.56
C GLY A 301 -13.06 12.20 3.29
N ALA A 302 -12.86 11.80 4.54
CA ALA A 302 -13.91 11.19 5.36
C ALA A 302 -15.04 12.18 5.75
N ASN A 303 -14.72 13.47 5.84
CA ASN A 303 -15.72 14.54 6.06
C ASN A 303 -16.26 15.12 4.75
N GLY A 304 -15.77 14.65 3.61
CA GLY A 304 -16.15 15.15 2.30
C GLY A 304 -17.46 14.56 1.79
N VAL A 305 -18.10 15.33 0.91
CA VAL A 305 -19.28 14.90 0.16
C VAL A 305 -19.12 15.23 -1.31
N THR A 306 -19.58 14.33 -2.16
CA THR A 306 -19.79 14.62 -3.59
C THR A 306 -21.20 15.15 -3.76
N THR A 307 -21.34 16.34 -4.35
CA THR A 307 -22.63 17.02 -4.51
C THR A 307 -23.15 16.99 -5.94
N ASP A 308 -22.31 16.64 -6.87
CA ASP A 308 -22.63 16.57 -8.30
C ASP A 308 -22.49 15.15 -8.84
N ARG A 309 -23.23 14.86 -9.93
CA ARG A 309 -23.25 13.52 -10.55
C ARG A 309 -21.90 13.11 -11.12
N PHE A 310 -21.15 14.08 -11.67
CA PHE A 310 -19.84 13.81 -12.28
C PHE A 310 -18.84 13.35 -11.24
N SER A 311 -18.62 14.13 -10.16
CA SER A 311 -17.70 13.75 -9.08
C SER A 311 -18.10 12.44 -8.42
N THR A 312 -19.41 12.18 -8.24
CA THR A 312 -19.90 10.92 -7.69
C THR A 312 -19.54 9.74 -8.61
N ALA A 313 -19.82 9.85 -9.91
CA ALA A 313 -19.51 8.80 -10.88
C ALA A 313 -17.99 8.56 -10.98
N VAL A 314 -17.17 9.61 -10.96
CA VAL A 314 -15.70 9.49 -10.93
C VAL A 314 -15.25 8.73 -9.70
N CYS A 315 -15.74 9.09 -8.50
CA CYS A 315 -15.39 8.40 -7.25
C CYS A 315 -15.80 6.92 -7.27
N GLU A 316 -16.99 6.59 -7.77
CA GLU A 316 -17.48 5.21 -7.85
C GLU A 316 -16.65 4.38 -8.82
N ASN A 317 -16.38 4.89 -10.03
CA ASN A 317 -15.59 4.18 -11.04
C ASN A 317 -14.15 3.97 -10.58
N LEU A 318 -13.47 5.02 -10.11
CA LEU A 318 -12.12 4.93 -9.57
C LEU A 318 -12.05 3.99 -8.36
N GLY A 319 -13.04 4.07 -7.47
CA GLY A 319 -13.11 3.21 -6.29
C GLY A 319 -13.27 1.73 -6.64
N ASN A 320 -14.09 1.41 -7.64
CA ASN A 320 -14.31 0.04 -8.09
C ASN A 320 -13.08 -0.54 -8.79
N LEU A 321 -12.36 0.27 -9.57
CA LEU A 321 -11.17 -0.15 -10.30
C LEU A 321 -9.90 -0.15 -9.45
N SER A 322 -9.88 0.59 -8.33
CA SER A 322 -8.67 0.85 -7.54
C SER A 322 -7.88 -0.40 -7.17
N TYR A 323 -8.52 -1.39 -6.57
CA TYR A 323 -7.84 -2.59 -6.11
C TYR A 323 -7.47 -3.55 -7.26
N PRO A 324 -8.36 -3.88 -8.21
CA PRO A 324 -7.98 -4.69 -9.36
C PRO A 324 -6.79 -4.13 -10.13
N VAL A 325 -6.82 -2.85 -10.46
CA VAL A 325 -5.75 -2.20 -11.23
C VAL A 325 -4.45 -2.15 -10.42
N TYR A 326 -4.52 -1.82 -9.12
CA TYR A 326 -3.35 -1.81 -8.24
C TYR A 326 -2.63 -3.16 -8.17
N ILE A 327 -3.36 -4.28 -8.14
CA ILE A 327 -2.71 -5.58 -7.95
C ILE A 327 -2.24 -6.22 -9.26
N VAL A 328 -2.85 -5.88 -10.42
CA VAL A 328 -2.51 -6.52 -11.70
C VAL A 328 -1.55 -5.71 -12.57
N HIS A 329 -1.27 -4.43 -12.24
CA HIS A 329 -0.46 -3.58 -13.13
C HIS A 329 0.99 -4.06 -13.24
N TYR A 330 1.59 -4.53 -12.17
CA TYR A 330 3.03 -4.77 -12.11
C TYR A 330 3.49 -5.98 -12.94
N PRO A 331 2.77 -7.12 -13.02
CA PRO A 331 3.03 -8.13 -14.03
C PRO A 331 3.10 -7.58 -15.46
N LEU A 332 2.25 -6.62 -15.79
CA LEU A 332 2.28 -5.95 -17.10
C LEU A 332 3.47 -4.98 -17.23
N MET A 333 3.82 -4.29 -16.13
CA MET A 333 5.01 -3.43 -16.10
C MET A 333 6.31 -4.24 -16.30
N TYR A 334 6.42 -5.44 -15.77
CA TYR A 334 7.57 -6.28 -16.02
C TYR A 334 7.76 -6.59 -17.52
N LEU A 335 6.67 -6.87 -18.25
CA LEU A 335 6.74 -7.05 -19.71
C LEU A 335 7.13 -5.75 -20.41
N PHE A 336 6.57 -4.64 -19.96
CA PHE A 336 6.90 -3.33 -20.49
C PHE A 336 8.36 -2.95 -20.25
N TYR A 337 8.91 -3.16 -19.05
CA TYR A 337 10.31 -2.92 -18.73
C TYR A 337 11.22 -3.76 -19.63
N SER A 338 10.94 -5.05 -19.75
CA SER A 338 11.71 -5.94 -20.62
C SER A 338 11.71 -5.44 -22.07
N TRP A 339 10.55 -4.99 -22.57
CA TRP A 339 10.44 -4.45 -23.92
C TRP A 339 11.21 -3.13 -24.10
N VAL A 340 11.06 -2.18 -23.17
CA VAL A 340 11.77 -0.88 -23.19
C VAL A 340 13.28 -1.08 -23.18
N TRP A 341 13.78 -1.89 -22.25
CA TRP A 341 15.22 -2.09 -22.07
C TRP A 341 15.86 -2.91 -23.20
N THR A 342 15.15 -3.92 -23.71
CA THR A 342 15.65 -4.71 -24.86
C THR A 342 15.76 -3.86 -26.12
N ASN A 343 14.84 -2.89 -26.31
CA ASN A 343 14.84 -2.04 -27.49
C ASN A 343 15.57 -0.71 -27.28
N SER A 344 16.23 -0.50 -26.12
CA SER A 344 16.96 0.73 -25.77
C SER A 344 16.13 1.99 -25.99
N ILE A 345 14.85 1.95 -25.61
CA ILE A 345 13.93 3.10 -25.69
C ILE A 345 14.19 3.99 -24.47
N THR A 346 14.67 5.22 -24.72
CA THR A 346 15.00 6.22 -23.70
C THR A 346 14.06 7.41 -23.78
#